data_b42194714a901ee6d7aea3dae76a5bf0
#
_entry.id   b42194714a901ee6d7aea3dae76a5bf0
#
_cell.length_a   1.000
_cell.length_b   1.000
_cell.length_c   1.000
_cell.angle_alpha   90.00
_cell.angle_beta   90.00
_cell.angle_gamma   90.00
#
_symmetry.space_group_name_H-M   'P 1'
#
loop_
_entity.id
_entity.type
_entity.pdbx_description
1 polymer ?
#
loop_
_entity_poly.entity_id
_entity_poly.type
_entity_poly.pdbx_seq_one_letter_code
_entity_poly.pdbx_strand_id
1 'polypeptide(L)'
;MPIVRFFQHIIDLFVTLILWFYFLFGYLFILVFLYIPAYVFAENRTTAFQNLNHVHLKCFFALTRLLIPRTKFKIPKDVREIRSSIVICNHLSYLDPLLLVSLFQRQRTIVKHTFFQVPIFGWFLNNYGYISSGSGDMIGPAMINNLEAIKEHLASGGILFVFPEGTRSRDGNLLPFNKGVFTIARYCNAPLKLIFIKDTNKLFPPGHFLFNTRNFNEIQLELIGSLEPDYKGNNFSISAVADQARNLFEAKIAKIKSKETEKPSQVYRQK
;
A
#
# COMPACT_ATOMS: atom_id res chain seq x y z
N MET A 1 32.42 -20.79 -3.73
CA MET A 1 31.25 -19.88 -3.72
C MET A 1 29.99 -20.38 -2.97
N PRO A 2 29.81 -21.68 -2.61
CA PRO A 2 28.67 -22.09 -1.77
C PRO A 2 28.71 -21.49 -0.36
N ILE A 3 29.88 -21.31 0.24
CA ILE A 3 30.06 -20.75 1.59
C ILE A 3 29.54 -19.30 1.67
N VAL A 4 29.83 -18.45 0.69
CA VAL A 4 29.33 -17.06 0.66
C VAL A 4 27.81 -17.01 0.58
N ARG A 5 27.18 -17.88 -0.22
CA ARG A 5 25.72 -18.00 -0.29
C ARG A 5 25.11 -18.45 1.04
N PHE A 6 25.77 -19.36 1.73
CA PHE A 6 25.33 -19.85 3.04
C PHE A 6 25.29 -18.70 4.08
N PHE A 7 26.40 -17.95 4.22
CA PHE A 7 26.45 -16.80 5.13
C PHE A 7 25.41 -15.71 4.77
N GLN A 8 25.18 -15.50 3.48
CA GLN A 8 24.16 -14.56 3.03
C GLN A 8 22.74 -14.99 3.41
N HIS A 9 22.42 -16.30 3.34
CA HIS A 9 21.13 -16.79 3.81
C HIS A 9 20.96 -16.63 5.32
N ILE A 10 22.03 -16.78 6.11
CA ILE A 10 21.98 -16.52 7.55
C ILE A 10 21.68 -15.06 7.82
N ILE A 11 22.29 -14.13 7.09
CA ILE A 11 22.01 -12.69 7.22
C ILE A 11 20.55 -12.39 6.84
N ASP A 12 20.07 -12.91 5.71
CA ASP A 12 18.68 -12.74 5.29
C ASP A 12 17.72 -13.25 6.37
N LEU A 13 18.01 -14.42 6.96
CA LEU A 13 17.20 -15.01 8.03
C LEU A 13 17.23 -14.14 9.29
N PHE A 14 18.40 -13.74 9.74
CA PHE A 14 18.57 -12.92 10.97
C PHE A 14 17.83 -11.58 10.83
N VAL A 15 18.03 -10.87 9.74
CA VAL A 15 17.35 -9.61 9.46
C VAL A 15 15.83 -9.82 9.35
N THR A 16 15.41 -10.88 8.69
CA THR A 16 13.98 -11.24 8.57
C THR A 16 13.36 -11.47 9.94
N LEU A 17 14.03 -12.23 10.80
CA LEU A 17 13.52 -12.53 12.15
C LEU A 17 13.42 -11.25 13.00
N ILE A 18 14.38 -10.33 12.90
CA ILE A 18 14.29 -9.03 13.61
C ILE A 18 13.11 -8.21 13.10
N LEU A 19 12.92 -8.12 11.78
CA LEU A 19 11.82 -7.36 11.20
C LEU A 19 10.45 -7.97 11.54
N TRP A 20 10.31 -9.31 11.51
CA TRP A 20 9.10 -9.99 11.91
C TRP A 20 8.85 -9.90 13.41
N PHE A 21 9.91 -9.99 14.22
CA PHE A 21 9.80 -9.79 15.68
C PHE A 21 9.28 -8.37 15.96
N TYR A 22 9.89 -7.34 15.37
CA TYR A 22 9.41 -5.96 15.51
C TYR A 22 7.95 -5.83 15.07
N PHE A 23 7.59 -6.40 13.90
CA PHE A 23 6.25 -6.27 13.35
C PHE A 23 5.20 -6.94 14.26
N LEU A 24 5.44 -8.18 14.69
CA LEU A 24 4.46 -8.94 15.47
C LEU A 24 4.45 -8.51 16.95
N PHE A 25 5.61 -8.53 17.60
CA PHE A 25 5.71 -8.22 19.03
C PHE A 25 5.64 -6.72 19.30
N GLY A 26 6.05 -5.89 18.36
CA GLY A 26 5.81 -4.45 18.39
C GLY A 26 4.33 -4.13 18.49
N TYR A 27 3.48 -4.74 17.67
CA TYR A 27 2.04 -4.58 17.79
C TYR A 27 1.48 -5.09 19.11
N LEU A 28 1.96 -6.22 19.63
CA LEU A 28 1.50 -6.78 20.89
C LEU A 28 1.86 -5.87 22.08
N PHE A 29 3.10 -5.37 22.10
CA PHE A 29 3.55 -4.43 23.13
C PHE A 29 2.79 -3.10 23.04
N ILE A 30 2.70 -2.53 21.84
CA ILE A 30 1.97 -1.29 21.58
C ILE A 30 0.48 -1.46 21.88
N LEU A 31 -0.11 -2.66 21.64
CA LEU A 31 -1.49 -2.95 21.95
C LEU A 31 -1.80 -2.64 23.41
N VAL A 32 -1.03 -3.19 24.34
CA VAL A 32 -1.30 -3.03 25.78
C VAL A 32 -1.10 -1.59 26.22
N PHE A 33 0.00 -0.95 25.84
CA PHE A 33 0.42 0.34 26.39
C PHE A 33 -0.15 1.55 25.65
N LEU A 34 -0.52 1.43 24.40
CA LEU A 34 -0.99 2.55 23.57
C LEU A 34 -2.37 2.33 22.96
N TYR A 35 -2.65 1.18 22.37
CA TYR A 35 -3.93 0.96 21.70
C TYR A 35 -5.09 0.75 22.67
N ILE A 36 -4.87 0.04 23.78
CA ILE A 36 -5.93 -0.09 24.83
C ILE A 36 -6.25 1.27 25.45
N PRO A 37 -5.28 2.08 25.92
CA PRO A 37 -5.56 3.44 26.35
C PRO A 37 -6.24 4.31 25.29
N ALA A 38 -5.77 4.25 24.05
CA ALA A 38 -6.41 4.99 22.96
C ALA A 38 -7.85 4.54 22.70
N TYR A 39 -8.14 3.24 22.83
CA TYR A 39 -9.49 2.71 22.71
C TYR A 39 -10.43 3.23 23.79
N VAL A 40 -9.92 3.38 25.02
CA VAL A 40 -10.72 3.81 26.19
C VAL A 40 -10.86 5.33 26.25
N PHE A 41 -9.77 6.08 26.01
CA PHE A 41 -9.70 7.51 26.35
C PHE A 41 -9.67 8.45 25.15
N ALA A 42 -9.44 7.96 23.90
CA ALA A 42 -9.37 8.86 22.77
C ALA A 42 -10.77 9.35 22.35
N GLU A 43 -10.92 10.67 22.17
CA GLU A 43 -12.13 11.28 21.62
C GLU A 43 -12.46 10.73 20.23
N ASN A 44 -11.45 10.61 19.37
CA ASN A 44 -11.58 9.98 18.05
C ASN A 44 -10.68 8.76 17.95
N ARG A 45 -11.25 7.59 18.25
CA ARG A 45 -10.56 6.30 18.23
C ARG A 45 -9.89 6.00 16.90
N THR A 46 -10.61 6.19 15.81
CA THR A 46 -10.11 5.90 14.46
C THR A 46 -8.86 6.73 14.14
N THR A 47 -8.89 8.01 14.44
CA THR A 47 -7.72 8.89 14.23
C THR A 47 -6.55 8.48 15.12
N ALA A 48 -6.80 8.18 16.40
CA ALA A 48 -5.75 7.72 17.32
C ALA A 48 -5.11 6.41 16.84
N PHE A 49 -5.92 5.45 16.42
CA PHE A 49 -5.45 4.17 15.89
C PHE A 49 -4.66 4.33 14.58
N GLN A 50 -5.13 5.17 13.67
CA GLN A 50 -4.40 5.48 12.43
C GLN A 50 -3.03 6.11 12.72
N ASN A 51 -2.95 7.03 13.69
CA ASN A 51 -1.70 7.66 14.11
C ASN A 51 -0.71 6.65 14.68
N LEU A 52 -1.17 5.78 15.58
CA LEU A 52 -0.34 4.73 16.16
C LEU A 52 0.19 3.77 15.09
N ASN A 53 -0.68 3.34 14.17
CA ASN A 53 -0.29 2.48 13.05
C ASN A 53 0.72 3.17 12.13
N HIS A 54 0.49 4.44 11.78
CA HIS A 54 1.41 5.24 10.98
C HIS A 54 2.80 5.31 11.63
N VAL A 55 2.88 5.65 12.91
CA VAL A 55 4.15 5.75 13.65
C VAL A 55 4.85 4.39 13.71
N HIS A 56 4.12 3.32 14.07
CA HIS A 56 4.65 1.97 14.13
C HIS A 56 5.29 1.55 12.79
N LEU A 57 4.57 1.72 11.69
CA LEU A 57 5.07 1.34 10.37
C LEU A 57 6.18 2.29 9.85
N LYS A 58 6.14 3.56 10.23
CA LYS A 58 7.25 4.48 9.96
C LYS A 58 8.55 4.01 10.65
N CYS A 59 8.46 3.57 11.90
CA CYS A 59 9.58 2.98 12.63
C CYS A 59 10.01 1.64 12.02
N PHE A 60 9.07 0.79 11.56
CA PHE A 60 9.39 -0.44 10.83
C PHE A 60 10.24 -0.16 9.59
N PHE A 61 9.87 0.82 8.76
CA PHE A 61 10.66 1.18 7.59
C PHE A 61 11.97 1.90 7.94
N ALA A 62 12.05 2.61 9.07
CA ALA A 62 13.32 3.14 9.56
C ALA A 62 14.26 2.00 9.97
N LEU A 63 13.75 1.00 10.70
CA LEU A 63 14.51 -0.21 11.05
C LEU A 63 14.93 -0.99 9.79
N THR A 64 14.03 -1.13 8.80
CA THR A 64 14.36 -1.76 7.51
C THR A 64 15.53 -1.06 6.83
N ARG A 65 15.56 0.29 6.80
CA ARG A 65 16.68 1.07 6.23
C ARG A 65 17.99 0.86 6.99
N LEU A 66 17.91 0.74 8.32
CA LEU A 66 19.07 0.49 9.17
C LEU A 66 19.68 -0.90 8.92
N LEU A 67 18.82 -1.94 8.88
CA LEU A 67 19.25 -3.33 8.73
C LEU A 67 19.59 -3.70 7.28
N ILE A 68 18.98 -3.02 6.29
CA ILE A 68 19.19 -3.27 4.87
C ILE A 68 19.63 -1.97 4.17
N PRO A 69 20.85 -1.47 4.43
CA PRO A 69 21.30 -0.16 3.91
C PRO A 69 21.43 -0.12 2.38
N ARG A 70 21.45 -1.31 1.73
CA ARG A 70 21.42 -1.43 0.26
C ARG A 70 20.06 -1.13 -0.35
N THR A 71 19.00 -1.04 0.47
CA THR A 71 17.65 -0.65 0.02
C THR A 71 17.44 0.85 0.27
N LYS A 72 17.28 1.59 -0.82
CA LYS A 72 16.92 3.01 -0.81
C LYS A 72 15.42 3.19 -1.05
N PHE A 73 14.88 4.29 -0.54
CA PHE A 73 13.48 4.67 -0.74
C PHE A 73 13.42 6.05 -1.39
N LYS A 74 12.93 6.09 -2.61
CA LYS A 74 12.72 7.33 -3.37
C LYS A 74 11.24 7.66 -3.39
N ILE A 75 10.84 8.59 -2.53
CA ILE A 75 9.45 9.00 -2.36
C ILE A 75 9.41 10.52 -2.50
N PRO A 76 8.93 11.04 -3.64
CA PRO A 76 8.87 12.46 -3.93
C PRO A 76 7.92 13.21 -2.98
N LYS A 77 8.03 14.54 -2.97
CA LYS A 77 7.24 15.42 -2.11
C LYS A 77 5.76 15.43 -2.50
N ASP A 78 5.47 15.45 -3.79
CA ASP A 78 4.12 15.41 -4.35
C ASP A 78 3.33 14.17 -3.91
N VAL A 79 3.99 13.00 -3.80
CA VAL A 79 3.38 11.79 -3.23
C VAL A 79 3.06 11.97 -1.75
N ARG A 80 3.97 12.56 -0.96
CA ARG A 80 3.78 12.73 0.50
C ARG A 80 2.71 13.76 0.87
N GLU A 81 2.44 14.69 -0.03
CA GLU A 81 1.50 15.79 0.18
C GLU A 81 0.08 15.49 -0.31
N ILE A 82 -0.17 14.30 -0.85
CA ILE A 82 -1.52 13.89 -1.26
C ILE A 82 -2.45 13.91 -0.04
N ARG A 83 -3.61 14.58 -0.21
CA ARG A 83 -4.70 14.69 0.77
C ARG A 83 -6.03 14.62 0.04
N SER A 84 -7.11 14.37 0.78
CA SER A 84 -8.50 14.46 0.30
C SER A 84 -8.74 13.72 -1.02
N SER A 85 -8.12 12.57 -1.22
CA SER A 85 -8.09 11.88 -2.51
C SER A 85 -8.24 10.38 -2.35
N ILE A 86 -8.74 9.73 -3.40
CA ILE A 86 -8.61 8.29 -3.54
C ILE A 86 -7.30 8.00 -4.28
N VAL A 87 -6.45 7.21 -3.66
CA VAL A 87 -5.13 6.86 -4.17
C VAL A 87 -5.19 5.46 -4.76
N ILE A 88 -4.96 5.36 -6.05
CA ILE A 88 -4.93 4.10 -6.79
C ILE A 88 -3.47 3.68 -6.97
N CYS A 89 -3.14 2.43 -6.60
CA CYS A 89 -1.79 1.89 -6.66
C CYS A 89 -1.77 0.52 -7.34
N ASN A 90 -0.69 0.20 -8.05
CA ASN A 90 -0.38 -1.18 -8.41
C ASN A 90 0.11 -1.97 -7.19
N HIS A 91 -0.02 -3.30 -7.22
CA HIS A 91 0.27 -4.15 -6.07
C HIS A 91 1.31 -5.23 -6.38
N LEU A 92 2.50 -5.11 -5.79
CA LEU A 92 3.66 -5.99 -6.04
C LEU A 92 4.06 -6.84 -4.82
N SER A 93 3.88 -6.32 -3.60
CA SER A 93 4.40 -6.92 -2.37
C SER A 93 3.45 -6.71 -1.19
N TYR A 94 3.56 -7.54 -0.15
CA TYR A 94 2.95 -7.28 1.15
C TYR A 94 3.44 -5.97 1.79
N LEU A 95 4.60 -5.45 1.35
CA LEU A 95 5.14 -4.20 1.85
C LEU A 95 4.39 -2.96 1.32
N ASP A 96 3.67 -3.07 0.19
CA ASP A 96 3.03 -1.92 -0.44
C ASP A 96 2.00 -1.23 0.49
N PRO A 97 1.01 -1.94 1.07
CA PRO A 97 0.07 -1.31 2.00
C PRO A 97 0.77 -0.78 3.25
N LEU A 98 1.76 -1.49 3.78
CA LEU A 98 2.51 -1.05 4.95
C LEU A 98 3.29 0.25 4.67
N LEU A 99 3.88 0.35 3.47
CA LEU A 99 4.60 1.55 3.03
C LEU A 99 3.65 2.74 2.92
N LEU A 100 2.47 2.57 2.30
CA LEU A 100 1.47 3.63 2.20
C LEU A 100 0.99 4.10 3.58
N VAL A 101 0.71 3.18 4.52
CA VAL A 101 0.37 3.53 5.90
C VAL A 101 1.50 4.30 6.58
N SER A 102 2.77 3.94 6.33
CA SER A 102 3.91 4.67 6.88
C SER A 102 4.10 6.09 6.33
N LEU A 103 3.46 6.40 5.19
CA LEU A 103 3.54 7.71 4.54
C LEU A 103 2.35 8.61 4.89
N PHE A 104 1.17 8.04 5.02
CA PHE A 104 -0.06 8.78 5.21
C PHE A 104 -0.62 8.56 6.62
N GLN A 105 -0.64 9.59 7.43
CA GLN A 105 -1.11 9.54 8.81
C GLN A 105 -2.62 9.28 8.89
N ARG A 106 -3.40 9.93 8.01
CA ARG A 106 -4.85 9.78 7.92
C ARG A 106 -5.20 8.97 6.67
N GLN A 107 -5.30 7.67 6.82
CA GLN A 107 -5.50 6.75 5.71
C GLN A 107 -6.52 5.65 6.04
N ARG A 108 -7.28 5.28 5.03
CA ARG A 108 -8.14 4.09 5.01
C ARG A 108 -7.79 3.24 3.79
N THR A 109 -8.18 1.98 3.82
CA THR A 109 -8.02 1.06 2.68
C THR A 109 -9.13 0.02 2.67
N ILE A 110 -9.27 -0.68 1.55
CA ILE A 110 -10.18 -1.81 1.40
C ILE A 110 -9.40 -3.10 1.58
N VAL A 111 -9.84 -3.94 2.49
CA VAL A 111 -9.18 -5.19 2.86
C VAL A 111 -10.13 -6.37 2.68
N LYS A 112 -9.63 -7.53 2.28
CA LYS A 112 -10.44 -8.75 2.14
C LYS A 112 -11.20 -9.06 3.43
N HIS A 113 -12.48 -9.43 3.30
CA HIS A 113 -13.35 -9.75 4.43
C HIS A 113 -12.74 -10.79 5.37
N THR A 114 -12.04 -11.80 4.84
CA THR A 114 -11.42 -12.86 5.63
C THR A 114 -10.43 -12.35 6.69
N PHE A 115 -9.78 -11.21 6.45
CA PHE A 115 -8.87 -10.61 7.43
C PHE A 115 -9.60 -9.97 8.63
N PHE A 116 -10.85 -9.54 8.45
CA PHE A 116 -11.67 -9.03 9.56
C PHE A 116 -12.12 -10.15 10.50
N GLN A 117 -12.10 -11.40 10.04
CA GLN A 117 -12.45 -12.58 10.86
C GLN A 117 -11.27 -13.08 11.70
N VAL A 118 -10.04 -12.62 11.44
CA VAL A 118 -8.87 -13.00 12.22
C VAL A 118 -8.92 -12.31 13.59
N PRO A 119 -8.92 -13.04 14.72
CA PRO A 119 -8.92 -12.46 16.05
C PRO A 119 -7.79 -11.44 16.23
N ILE A 120 -8.02 -10.40 17.02
CA ILE A 120 -7.09 -9.27 17.26
C ILE A 120 -6.87 -8.44 15.99
N PHE A 121 -6.46 -9.06 14.86
CA PHE A 121 -6.19 -8.33 13.63
C PHE A 121 -7.46 -7.66 13.07
N GLY A 122 -8.60 -8.37 13.05
CA GLY A 122 -9.88 -7.80 12.66
C GLY A 122 -10.33 -6.65 13.57
N TRP A 123 -10.04 -6.73 14.88
CA TRP A 123 -10.28 -5.64 15.81
C TRP A 123 -9.47 -4.39 15.43
N PHE A 124 -8.18 -4.54 15.08
CA PHE A 124 -7.37 -3.43 14.58
C PHE A 124 -7.95 -2.83 13.30
N LEU A 125 -8.31 -3.67 12.30
CA LEU A 125 -8.84 -3.19 11.01
C LEU A 125 -10.12 -2.37 11.21
N ASN A 126 -11.02 -2.80 12.09
CA ASN A 126 -12.24 -2.06 12.44
C ASN A 126 -11.91 -0.71 13.08
N ASN A 127 -10.97 -0.68 14.03
CA ASN A 127 -10.60 0.56 14.71
C ASN A 127 -9.78 1.51 13.85
N TYR A 128 -9.05 1.02 12.83
CA TYR A 128 -8.44 1.88 11.81
C TYR A 128 -9.50 2.49 10.86
N GLY A 129 -10.76 2.04 10.90
CA GLY A 129 -11.80 2.43 9.96
C GLY A 129 -11.55 1.87 8.55
N TYR A 130 -10.87 0.73 8.45
CA TYR A 130 -10.67 0.05 7.18
C TYR A 130 -11.97 -0.62 6.71
N ILE A 131 -12.11 -0.79 5.41
CA ILE A 131 -13.34 -1.23 4.77
C ILE A 131 -13.18 -2.68 4.35
N SER A 132 -14.14 -3.51 4.73
CA SER A 132 -14.19 -4.89 4.25
C SER A 132 -14.64 -4.93 2.79
N SER A 133 -13.88 -5.61 1.92
CA SER A 133 -14.40 -5.99 0.61
C SER A 133 -15.44 -7.07 0.83
N GLY A 134 -16.72 -6.71 0.77
CA GLY A 134 -17.83 -7.61 1.07
C GLY A 134 -17.79 -8.91 0.28
N SER A 135 -18.42 -9.95 0.83
CA SER A 135 -18.56 -11.27 0.21
C SER A 135 -19.76 -11.38 -0.76
N GLY A 136 -20.35 -10.27 -1.16
CA GLY A 136 -21.56 -10.30 -2.01
C GLY A 136 -21.91 -8.95 -2.63
N ASP A 137 -22.58 -9.03 -3.76
CA ASP A 137 -22.95 -7.93 -4.67
C ASP A 137 -24.04 -6.98 -4.16
N MET A 138 -24.40 -7.00 -2.88
CA MET A 138 -25.54 -6.24 -2.38
C MET A 138 -25.12 -4.96 -1.67
N ILE A 139 -25.60 -3.83 -2.17
CA ILE A 139 -25.55 -2.52 -1.51
C ILE A 139 -26.52 -2.57 -0.31
N GLY A 140 -26.00 -3.03 0.84
CA GLY A 140 -26.75 -3.02 2.10
C GLY A 140 -26.50 -1.74 2.92
N PRO A 141 -27.26 -1.53 4.01
CA PRO A 141 -27.08 -0.36 4.90
C PRO A 141 -25.64 -0.19 5.40
N ALA A 142 -24.93 -1.30 5.66
CA ALA A 142 -23.54 -1.28 6.07
C ALA A 142 -22.60 -0.67 4.99
N MET A 143 -22.89 -0.91 3.71
CA MET A 143 -22.11 -0.32 2.61
C MET A 143 -22.37 1.18 2.50
N ILE A 144 -23.61 1.62 2.68
CA ILE A 144 -23.97 3.05 2.66
C ILE A 144 -23.24 3.78 3.79
N ASN A 145 -23.27 3.24 5.01
CA ASN A 145 -22.56 3.81 6.15
C ASN A 145 -21.03 3.88 5.90
N ASN A 146 -20.46 2.89 5.25
CA ASN A 146 -19.05 2.91 4.87
C ASN A 146 -18.76 4.02 3.84
N LEU A 147 -19.65 4.24 2.87
CA LEU A 147 -19.47 5.29 1.85
C LEU A 147 -19.52 6.69 2.47
N GLU A 148 -20.45 6.96 3.38
CA GLU A 148 -20.50 8.24 4.09
C GLU A 148 -19.25 8.43 4.96
N ALA A 149 -18.82 7.41 5.69
CA ALA A 149 -17.61 7.48 6.49
C ALA A 149 -16.34 7.71 5.65
N ILE A 150 -16.29 7.18 4.40
CA ILE A 150 -15.20 7.48 3.45
C ILE A 150 -15.27 8.95 3.04
N LYS A 151 -16.45 9.43 2.68
CA LYS A 151 -16.66 10.81 2.21
C LYS A 151 -16.24 11.83 3.28
N GLU A 152 -16.65 11.64 4.53
CA GLU A 152 -16.23 12.45 5.67
C GLU A 152 -14.69 12.40 5.88
N HIS A 153 -14.12 11.19 5.79
CA HIS A 153 -12.69 10.99 5.93
C HIS A 153 -11.89 11.77 4.86
N LEU A 154 -12.33 11.70 3.60
CA LEU A 154 -11.72 12.46 2.50
C LEU A 154 -11.91 13.97 2.69
N ALA A 155 -13.11 14.43 3.06
CA ALA A 155 -13.39 15.84 3.30
C ALA A 155 -12.52 16.42 4.43
N SER A 156 -12.15 15.60 5.42
CA SER A 156 -11.29 16.00 6.54
C SER A 156 -9.78 15.88 6.25
N GLY A 157 -9.37 15.73 4.98
CA GLY A 157 -7.97 15.66 4.56
C GLY A 157 -7.37 14.26 4.56
N GLY A 158 -8.15 13.21 4.86
CA GLY A 158 -7.71 11.83 4.78
C GLY A 158 -7.60 11.32 3.34
N ILE A 159 -7.03 10.15 3.17
CA ILE A 159 -6.97 9.44 1.90
C ILE A 159 -7.61 8.05 2.01
N LEU A 160 -8.14 7.57 0.89
CA LEU A 160 -8.46 6.15 0.70
C LEU A 160 -7.48 5.57 -0.32
N PHE A 161 -6.55 4.70 0.09
CA PHE A 161 -5.70 4.02 -0.88
C PHE A 161 -6.26 2.64 -1.23
N VAL A 162 -6.18 2.27 -2.50
CA VAL A 162 -6.74 1.03 -3.01
C VAL A 162 -5.82 0.41 -4.07
N PHE A 163 -5.73 -0.90 -4.02
CA PHE A 163 -5.12 -1.71 -5.06
C PHE A 163 -6.25 -2.30 -5.93
N PRO A 164 -6.59 -1.71 -7.09
CA PRO A 164 -7.77 -2.12 -7.86
C PRO A 164 -7.63 -3.53 -8.44
N GLU A 165 -6.43 -4.07 -8.48
CA GLU A 165 -6.12 -5.44 -8.88
C GLU A 165 -6.69 -6.49 -7.90
N GLY A 166 -6.98 -6.11 -6.65
CA GLY A 166 -7.49 -6.98 -5.60
C GLY A 166 -6.53 -8.08 -5.11
N THR A 167 -5.42 -8.28 -5.81
CA THR A 167 -4.35 -9.20 -5.45
C THR A 167 -3.00 -8.71 -5.97
N ARG A 168 -1.90 -9.29 -5.47
CA ARG A 168 -0.54 -8.91 -5.90
C ARG A 168 -0.20 -9.55 -7.24
N SER A 169 0.40 -8.76 -8.11
CA SER A 169 1.04 -9.26 -9.31
C SER A 169 2.27 -10.10 -8.94
N ARG A 170 2.40 -11.28 -9.54
CA ARG A 170 3.54 -12.18 -9.33
C ARG A 170 4.66 -11.97 -10.36
N ASP A 171 4.30 -11.53 -11.54
CA ASP A 171 5.17 -11.36 -12.69
C ASP A 171 5.45 -9.88 -13.02
N GLY A 172 4.91 -8.96 -12.21
CA GLY A 172 5.05 -7.52 -12.42
C GLY A 172 4.13 -6.95 -13.50
N ASN A 173 3.28 -7.77 -14.13
CA ASN A 173 2.27 -7.28 -15.06
C ASN A 173 1.04 -6.79 -14.31
N LEU A 174 0.37 -5.81 -14.89
CA LEU A 174 -0.84 -5.23 -14.33
C LEU A 174 -2.03 -6.17 -14.50
N LEU A 175 -2.70 -6.50 -13.40
CA LEU A 175 -3.93 -7.29 -13.42
C LEU A 175 -5.15 -6.41 -13.78
N PRO A 176 -6.30 -7.00 -14.15
CA PRO A 176 -7.52 -6.24 -14.38
C PRO A 176 -7.94 -5.40 -13.19
N PHE A 177 -8.45 -4.18 -13.44
CA PHE A 177 -8.90 -3.28 -12.40
C PHE A 177 -10.37 -3.56 -12.02
N ASN A 178 -10.61 -3.74 -10.72
CA ASN A 178 -11.96 -3.75 -10.18
C ASN A 178 -12.55 -2.33 -10.23
N LYS A 179 -13.75 -2.21 -10.79
CA LYS A 179 -14.43 -0.92 -10.97
C LYS A 179 -15.03 -0.34 -9.69
N GLY A 180 -15.10 -1.09 -8.61
CA GLY A 180 -15.69 -0.66 -7.34
C GLY A 180 -15.06 0.61 -6.77
N VAL A 181 -13.74 0.78 -6.86
CA VAL A 181 -13.06 1.98 -6.39
C VAL A 181 -13.51 3.24 -7.15
N PHE A 182 -13.77 3.13 -8.44
CA PHE A 182 -14.24 4.26 -9.28
C PHE A 182 -15.71 4.61 -8.97
N THR A 183 -16.51 3.62 -8.56
CA THR A 183 -17.86 3.84 -8.04
C THR A 183 -17.82 4.62 -6.71
N ILE A 184 -16.91 4.24 -5.81
CA ILE A 184 -16.68 4.96 -4.55
C ILE A 184 -16.21 6.40 -4.84
N ALA A 185 -15.30 6.59 -5.80
CA ALA A 185 -14.82 7.90 -6.19
C ALA A 185 -15.96 8.81 -6.70
N ARG A 186 -16.85 8.27 -7.54
CA ARG A 186 -18.05 8.97 -8.00
C ARG A 186 -18.96 9.37 -6.82
N TYR A 187 -19.25 8.43 -5.92
CA TYR A 187 -20.10 8.70 -4.77
C TYR A 187 -19.53 9.82 -3.88
N CYS A 188 -18.23 9.77 -3.61
CA CYS A 188 -17.56 10.75 -2.78
C CYS A 188 -17.25 12.06 -3.51
N ASN A 189 -17.47 12.15 -4.82
CA ASN A 189 -17.01 13.24 -5.68
C ASN A 189 -15.51 13.54 -5.46
N ALA A 190 -14.69 12.49 -5.39
CA ALA A 190 -13.30 12.57 -4.97
C ALA A 190 -12.32 12.51 -6.15
N PRO A 191 -11.24 13.29 -6.12
CA PRO A 191 -10.16 13.17 -7.11
C PRO A 191 -9.43 11.84 -6.95
N LEU A 192 -8.90 11.34 -8.06
CA LEU A 192 -8.10 10.13 -8.12
C LEU A 192 -6.62 10.48 -8.32
N LYS A 193 -5.75 9.98 -7.45
CA LYS A 193 -4.30 10.12 -7.57
C LYS A 193 -3.71 8.74 -7.83
N LEU A 194 -2.93 8.59 -8.90
CA LEU A 194 -2.38 7.33 -9.33
C LEU A 194 -0.90 7.25 -8.93
N ILE A 195 -0.57 6.35 -8.02
CA ILE A 195 0.80 6.13 -7.53
C ILE A 195 1.33 4.81 -8.10
N PHE A 196 2.41 4.89 -8.84
CA PHE A 196 3.16 3.73 -9.29
C PHE A 196 4.19 3.33 -8.25
N ILE A 197 4.09 2.08 -7.76
CA ILE A 197 5.03 1.47 -6.80
C ILE A 197 5.96 0.56 -7.58
N LYS A 198 7.28 0.69 -7.33
CA LYS A 198 8.32 -0.11 -7.99
C LYS A 198 9.24 -0.78 -6.98
N ASP A 199 9.65 -2.01 -7.29
CA ASP A 199 10.74 -2.76 -6.66
C ASP A 199 10.52 -3.16 -5.18
N THR A 200 9.31 -3.05 -4.63
CA THR A 200 8.98 -3.59 -3.29
C THR A 200 9.05 -5.12 -3.27
N ASN A 201 8.68 -5.78 -4.37
CA ASN A 201 8.78 -7.21 -4.55
C ASN A 201 10.24 -7.72 -4.63
N LYS A 202 11.20 -6.86 -4.99
CA LYS A 202 12.63 -7.23 -4.93
C LYS A 202 13.13 -7.33 -3.50
N LEU A 203 12.59 -6.52 -2.58
CA LEU A 203 12.93 -6.57 -1.17
C LEU A 203 12.20 -7.72 -0.45
N PHE A 204 10.89 -7.86 -0.71
CA PHE A 204 10.05 -8.90 -0.12
C PHE A 204 9.16 -9.53 -1.19
N PRO A 205 9.67 -10.58 -1.88
CA PRO A 205 8.95 -11.23 -2.98
C PRO A 205 7.66 -11.94 -2.52
N PRO A 206 6.59 -11.93 -3.33
CA PRO A 206 5.39 -12.71 -3.05
C PRO A 206 5.70 -14.20 -2.89
N GLY A 207 5.16 -14.80 -1.82
CA GLY A 207 5.37 -16.23 -1.52
C GLY A 207 6.70 -16.57 -0.85
N HIS A 208 7.57 -15.61 -0.60
CA HIS A 208 8.81 -15.80 0.15
C HIS A 208 8.64 -15.34 1.61
N PHE A 209 9.35 -16.02 2.52
CA PHE A 209 9.40 -15.67 3.93
C PHE A 209 10.53 -14.68 4.25
N LEU A 210 11.65 -14.79 3.52
CA LEU A 210 12.85 -14.01 3.78
C LEU A 210 12.86 -12.69 3.04
N PHE A 211 13.31 -11.63 3.71
CA PHE A 211 13.70 -10.39 3.07
C PHE A 211 14.98 -10.59 2.27
N ASN A 212 15.06 -9.99 1.09
CA ASN A 212 16.27 -9.99 0.27
C ASN A 212 17.17 -8.84 0.69
N THR A 213 18.22 -9.13 1.45
CA THR A 213 19.17 -8.12 1.94
C THR A 213 20.35 -7.89 1.01
N ARG A 214 20.51 -8.73 -0.03
CA ARG A 214 21.75 -8.86 -0.83
C ARG A 214 21.88 -7.82 -1.92
N ASN A 215 20.78 -7.60 -2.62
CA ASN A 215 20.79 -6.78 -3.82
C ASN A 215 20.63 -5.30 -3.47
N PHE A 216 21.34 -4.47 -4.24
CA PHE A 216 21.00 -3.05 -4.26
C PHE A 216 19.57 -2.91 -4.80
N ASN A 217 18.72 -2.28 -4.04
CA ASN A 217 17.32 -2.06 -4.40
C ASN A 217 16.92 -0.60 -4.17
N GLU A 218 16.15 -0.04 -5.08
CA GLU A 218 15.59 1.30 -4.93
C GLU A 218 14.05 1.22 -5.06
N ILE A 219 13.39 1.16 -3.91
CA ILE A 219 11.93 1.25 -3.86
C ILE A 219 11.52 2.67 -4.23
N GLN A 220 10.70 2.79 -5.28
CA GLN A 220 10.25 4.07 -5.80
C GLN A 220 8.73 4.17 -5.74
N LEU A 221 8.25 5.32 -5.31
CA LEU A 221 6.86 5.73 -5.51
C LEU A 221 6.86 6.95 -6.46
N GLU A 222 5.92 6.97 -7.39
CA GLU A 222 5.80 8.06 -8.35
C GLU A 222 4.32 8.38 -8.59
N LEU A 223 3.96 9.65 -8.51
CA LEU A 223 2.63 10.12 -8.92
C LEU A 223 2.62 10.16 -10.45
N ILE A 224 1.95 9.19 -11.08
CA ILE A 224 1.91 9.04 -12.54
C ILE A 224 0.69 9.72 -13.19
N GLY A 225 -0.26 10.17 -12.38
CA GLY A 225 -1.43 10.89 -12.87
C GLY A 225 -2.35 11.37 -11.75
N SER A 226 -3.13 12.38 -12.11
CA SER A 226 -4.22 12.92 -11.30
C SER A 226 -5.44 13.05 -12.20
N LEU A 227 -6.54 12.41 -11.81
CA LEU A 227 -7.80 12.48 -12.54
C LEU A 227 -8.84 13.16 -11.66
N GLU A 228 -9.53 14.13 -12.23
CA GLU A 228 -10.64 14.86 -11.61
C GLU A 228 -11.86 14.77 -12.53
N PRO A 229 -12.51 13.59 -12.59
CA PRO A 229 -13.61 13.37 -13.51
C PRO A 229 -14.82 14.25 -13.15
N ASP A 230 -15.48 14.78 -14.17
CA ASP A 230 -16.79 15.39 -13.98
C ASP A 230 -17.86 14.28 -13.75
N TYR A 231 -18.01 13.90 -12.50
CA TYR A 231 -18.92 12.80 -12.09
C TYR A 231 -20.40 13.06 -12.35
N LYS A 232 -20.77 14.33 -12.60
CA LYS A 232 -22.15 14.75 -12.88
C LYS A 232 -22.41 15.00 -14.36
N GLY A 233 -21.37 15.01 -15.18
CA GLY A 233 -21.47 15.24 -16.62
C GLY A 233 -22.25 14.14 -17.34
N ASN A 234 -23.01 14.53 -18.36
CA ASN A 234 -23.84 13.60 -19.12
C ASN A 234 -23.06 12.46 -19.79
N ASN A 235 -21.77 12.65 -20.06
CA ASN A 235 -20.89 11.68 -20.70
C ASN A 235 -20.02 10.90 -19.71
N PHE A 236 -20.29 10.99 -18.39
CA PHE A 236 -19.51 10.29 -17.40
C PHE A 236 -19.66 8.76 -17.51
N SER A 237 -18.54 8.06 -17.55
CA SER A 237 -18.48 6.59 -17.54
C SER A 237 -17.44 6.10 -16.55
N ILE A 238 -17.88 5.25 -15.59
CA ILE A 238 -16.98 4.57 -14.65
C ILE A 238 -15.94 3.74 -15.40
N SER A 239 -16.35 3.07 -16.49
CA SER A 239 -15.45 2.26 -17.32
C SER A 239 -14.38 3.13 -17.98
N ALA A 240 -14.78 4.26 -18.56
CA ALA A 240 -13.82 5.17 -19.22
C ALA A 240 -12.77 5.72 -18.24
N VAL A 241 -13.17 6.08 -17.02
CA VAL A 241 -12.23 6.54 -15.99
C VAL A 241 -11.31 5.40 -15.53
N ALA A 242 -11.83 4.18 -15.38
CA ALA A 242 -11.04 3.00 -15.04
C ALA A 242 -10.02 2.67 -16.13
N ASP A 243 -10.43 2.73 -17.39
CA ASP A 243 -9.56 2.48 -18.55
C ASP A 243 -8.49 3.58 -18.68
N GLN A 244 -8.86 4.85 -18.45
CA GLN A 244 -7.89 5.97 -18.42
C GLN A 244 -6.84 5.77 -17.32
N ALA A 245 -7.27 5.41 -16.11
CA ALA A 245 -6.35 5.11 -15.02
C ALA A 245 -5.43 3.95 -15.39
N ARG A 246 -5.98 2.84 -15.90
CA ARG A 246 -5.21 1.66 -16.31
C ARG A 246 -4.18 1.99 -17.38
N ASN A 247 -4.54 2.74 -18.42
CA ASN A 247 -3.67 3.15 -19.50
C ASN A 247 -2.43 3.92 -18.99
N LEU A 248 -2.59 4.77 -17.96
CA LEU A 248 -1.46 5.46 -17.33
C LEU A 248 -0.47 4.50 -16.66
N PHE A 249 -0.97 3.46 -15.98
CA PHE A 249 -0.10 2.42 -15.41
C PHE A 249 0.58 1.59 -16.51
N GLU A 250 -0.13 1.19 -17.56
CA GLU A 250 0.43 0.44 -18.70
C GLU A 250 1.51 1.23 -19.44
N ALA A 251 1.26 2.53 -19.71
CA ALA A 251 2.26 3.42 -20.29
C ALA A 251 3.50 3.54 -19.41
N LYS A 252 3.32 3.62 -18.08
CA LYS A 252 4.45 3.64 -17.15
C LYS A 252 5.26 2.35 -17.19
N ILE A 253 4.61 1.19 -17.19
CA ILE A 253 5.27 -0.12 -17.28
C ILE A 253 6.02 -0.25 -18.61
N ALA A 254 5.41 0.13 -19.73
CA ALA A 254 6.05 0.11 -21.05
C ALA A 254 7.33 0.97 -21.08
N LYS A 255 7.27 2.18 -20.52
CA LYS A 255 8.43 3.08 -20.39
C LYS A 255 9.56 2.52 -19.51
N ILE A 256 9.23 1.72 -18.49
CA ILE A 256 10.26 1.06 -17.68
C ILE A 256 10.91 -0.07 -18.47
N LYS A 257 10.10 -0.91 -19.12
CA LYS A 257 10.60 -2.05 -19.94
C LYS A 257 11.49 -1.57 -21.08
N SER A 258 11.13 -0.49 -21.80
CA SER A 258 11.96 0.06 -22.87
C SER A 258 13.34 0.54 -22.34
N LYS A 259 13.36 1.23 -21.20
CA LYS A 259 14.63 1.68 -20.59
C LYS A 259 15.52 0.54 -20.09
N GLU A 260 14.93 -0.58 -19.69
CA GLU A 260 15.68 -1.77 -19.27
C GLU A 260 16.28 -2.50 -20.49
N THR A 261 15.60 -2.47 -21.63
CA THR A 261 16.08 -3.05 -22.90
C THR A 261 17.18 -2.18 -23.54
N GLU A 262 17.12 -0.86 -23.39
CA GLU A 262 18.12 0.09 -23.91
C GLU A 262 19.43 0.14 -23.10
N LYS A 263 19.48 -0.43 -21.88
CA LYS A 263 20.72 -0.58 -21.13
C LYS A 263 21.44 -1.85 -21.61
N PRO A 264 22.41 -1.75 -22.55
CA PRO A 264 23.19 -2.92 -22.93
C PRO A 264 23.96 -3.44 -21.72
N SER A 265 24.10 -4.75 -21.65
CA SER A 265 24.86 -5.57 -20.73
C SER A 265 26.29 -5.05 -20.48
N GLN A 266 26.47 -3.99 -19.72
CA GLN A 266 27.79 -3.53 -19.27
C GLN A 266 28.35 -4.32 -18.07
N VAL A 267 27.73 -5.44 -17.69
CA VAL A 267 28.17 -6.24 -16.52
C VAL A 267 29.00 -7.48 -16.92
N TYR A 268 29.25 -7.73 -18.21
CA TYR A 268 30.11 -8.85 -18.64
C TYR A 268 31.40 -8.40 -19.33
N ARG A 269 32.15 -7.44 -18.74
CA ARG A 269 33.55 -7.20 -19.07
C ARG A 269 34.30 -6.71 -17.84
N GLN A 270 34.56 -7.58 -16.90
CA GLN A 270 35.83 -7.57 -16.13
C GLN A 270 36.06 -9.01 -15.66
N LYS A 271 37.11 -9.56 -16.27
CA LYS A 271 37.69 -10.86 -15.96
C LYS A 271 38.30 -10.85 -14.57
#